data_a00953b63659ac80c5d17adca2aca23e
#
_entry.id   a00953b63659ac80c5d17adca2aca23e
#
_cell.length_a   1.000
_cell.length_b   1.000
_cell.length_c   1.000
_cell.angle_alpha   90.00
_cell.angle_beta   90.00
_cell.angle_gamma   90.00
#
_symmetry.space_group_name_H-M   'P 1'
#
loop_
_entity.id
_entity.type
_entity.pdbx_description
1 polymer ?
#
loop_
_entity_poly.entity_id
_entity_poly.type
_entity_poly.pdbx_seq_one_letter_code
_entity_poly.pdbx_strand_id
1 'polypeptide(L)'
;MQVGIWNRAAALLLAAALSGCVVENINPVTGKTIYAPTSAATEVRYGQKINEELIAEYGVYKDVALTSYVDRVGQTLAKNVVRKSVKYTFTILNDDGLNAFALPGGYVYVTRGALNFANSEAELAAILGHEIGHVDAFHFDRHERDTLSGVLSVLLRHSSNSADDLAMAQKLAEKSTKGATYSQDQEFEADALGIHYMALAGYDPQAMVVALRTEDAKTKLDDGGMKGNPIVHDIFAMDQSHPATPARAARAQAAVKVTAAKNAALAPASGPQPAASTQPAASTQPAASPKTDRDAYLAAIDGMTFGADPDDGTAEGRRLVNTTLGFSFEAPEDFDLWTSHDGAFGVGRNAMLTIEAADVDAGQSMVTYVQSSILKEMSVDNVRPLEIDGYRGATGVVTMDPFVIRVAAVHDRGNRLYRLLYVTPRRAFNDLDAGFLDSLKSFRPLEGAEATPKPPLHLRIVTVASGDTVQSLAERMAVKEKKAEWFRVLNGLGAGDEVKAGDKMKVVE
;
A
#
# COMPACT_ATOMS: atom_id res chain seq x y z
N MET A 1 43.62 25.45 45.02
CA MET A 1 42.93 25.97 43.80
C MET A 1 43.24 25.07 42.60
N GLN A 2 42.77 23.79 42.64
CA GLN A 2 43.03 22.80 41.57
C GLN A 2 41.92 21.73 41.49
N VAL A 3 40.63 22.09 41.69
CA VAL A 3 39.50 21.16 41.63
C VAL A 3 38.57 21.44 40.44
N GLY A 4 38.87 22.48 39.62
CA GLY A 4 37.94 23.00 38.61
C GLY A 4 38.08 22.44 37.19
N ILE A 5 39.12 21.68 36.84
CA ILE A 5 39.38 21.29 35.42
C ILE A 5 38.90 19.86 35.12
N TRP A 6 38.89 18.98 36.10
CA TRP A 6 38.47 17.59 35.92
C TRP A 6 36.95 17.41 35.77
N ASN A 7 36.13 18.28 36.40
CA ASN A 7 34.68 18.23 36.29
C ASN A 7 34.13 18.73 34.93
N ARG A 8 34.89 19.57 34.22
CA ARG A 8 34.46 20.03 32.88
C ARG A 8 34.79 19.02 31.79
N ALA A 9 35.90 18.29 31.94
CA ALA A 9 36.23 17.21 30.99
C ALA A 9 35.32 16.00 31.16
N ALA A 10 34.92 15.64 32.38
CA ALA A 10 33.95 14.57 32.62
C ALA A 10 32.54 14.91 32.15
N ALA A 11 32.10 16.17 32.27
CA ALA A 11 30.81 16.61 31.74
C ALA A 11 30.77 16.67 30.20
N LEU A 12 31.88 17.00 29.54
CA LEU A 12 32.00 16.95 28.09
C LEU A 12 32.09 15.50 27.56
N LEU A 13 32.70 14.58 28.28
CA LEU A 13 32.72 13.16 27.93
C LEU A 13 31.36 12.47 28.18
N LEU A 14 30.58 12.92 29.19
CA LEU A 14 29.24 12.41 29.43
C LEU A 14 28.22 12.97 28.41
N ALA A 15 28.40 14.21 27.96
CA ALA A 15 27.61 14.80 26.90
C ALA A 15 27.89 14.16 25.53
N ALA A 16 29.13 13.72 25.27
CA ALA A 16 29.50 12.98 24.06
C ALA A 16 29.01 11.52 24.08
N ALA A 17 28.77 10.92 25.25
CA ALA A 17 28.23 9.56 25.38
C ALA A 17 26.68 9.50 25.26
N LEU A 18 25.99 10.64 25.37
CA LEU A 18 24.55 10.79 25.19
C LEU A 18 24.16 11.27 23.78
N SER A 19 25.12 11.71 22.96
CA SER A 19 24.94 11.89 21.53
C SER A 19 25.05 10.51 20.86
N GLY A 20 23.96 9.74 20.87
CA GLY A 20 23.83 8.63 19.93
C GLY A 20 24.24 9.17 18.56
N CYS A 21 25.11 8.44 17.84
CA CYS A 21 25.62 8.85 16.55
C CYS A 21 24.44 9.18 15.62
N VAL A 22 24.12 10.46 15.50
CA VAL A 22 23.21 10.94 14.47
C VAL A 22 23.97 10.75 13.16
N VAL A 23 23.59 9.79 12.36
CA VAL A 23 24.15 9.63 11.02
C VAL A 23 23.61 10.78 10.18
N GLU A 24 24.47 11.76 9.89
CA GLU A 24 24.14 12.84 8.98
C GLU A 24 24.28 12.34 7.55
N ASN A 25 23.20 12.34 6.79
CA ASN A 25 23.21 12.16 5.35
C ASN A 25 22.89 13.50 4.68
N ILE A 26 23.46 13.73 3.52
CA ILE A 26 23.17 14.92 2.72
C ILE A 26 22.23 14.51 1.58
N ASN A 27 21.09 15.15 1.50
CA ASN A 27 20.17 14.97 0.37
C ASN A 27 20.86 15.37 -0.94
N PRO A 28 21.07 14.47 -1.90
CA PRO A 28 21.84 14.74 -3.10
C PRO A 28 21.15 15.71 -4.06
N VAL A 29 19.86 15.94 -3.87
CA VAL A 29 19.06 16.85 -4.70
C VAL A 29 19.05 18.24 -4.11
N THR A 30 18.81 18.37 -2.80
CA THR A 30 18.62 19.66 -2.12
C THR A 30 19.87 20.19 -1.43
N GLY A 31 20.86 19.34 -1.17
CA GLY A 31 22.06 19.66 -0.39
C GLY A 31 21.79 19.83 1.11
N LYS A 32 20.56 19.59 1.58
CA LYS A 32 20.22 19.70 3.01
C LYS A 32 20.66 18.45 3.78
N THR A 33 21.02 18.63 5.04
CA THR A 33 21.31 17.53 5.95
C THR A 33 20.01 16.79 6.31
N ILE A 34 20.03 15.47 6.18
CA ILE A 34 18.98 14.56 6.60
C ILE A 34 19.39 13.99 7.95
N TYR A 35 18.56 14.17 8.97
CA TYR A 35 18.81 13.68 10.33
C TYR A 35 18.04 12.40 10.58
N ALA A 36 18.72 11.36 11.05
CA ALA A 36 18.09 10.12 11.50
C ALA A 36 17.51 10.32 12.91
N PRO A 37 16.20 10.24 13.10
CA PRO A 37 15.55 10.35 14.42
C PRO A 37 15.73 9.10 15.28
N THR A 38 16.02 7.94 14.64
CA THR A 38 16.18 6.64 15.30
C THR A 38 17.44 5.92 14.81
N SER A 39 17.88 4.90 15.56
CA SER A 39 19.00 4.07 15.12
C SER A 39 18.56 3.10 13.99
N ALA A 40 19.47 2.78 13.07
CA ALA A 40 19.21 1.80 12.00
C ALA A 40 18.73 0.43 12.57
N ALA A 41 19.23 0.00 13.72
CA ALA A 41 18.80 -1.24 14.37
C ALA A 41 17.34 -1.15 14.89
N THR A 42 16.90 0.01 15.32
CA THR A 42 15.51 0.25 15.75
C THR A 42 14.58 0.26 14.55
N GLU A 43 14.95 0.94 13.45
CA GLU A 43 14.20 0.93 12.20
C GLU A 43 13.98 -0.50 11.68
N VAL A 44 15.06 -1.30 11.61
CA VAL A 44 14.96 -2.69 11.10
C VAL A 44 14.04 -3.53 11.96
N ARG A 45 14.14 -3.46 13.31
CA ARG A 45 13.26 -4.24 14.20
C ARG A 45 11.79 -3.84 14.06
N TYR A 46 11.55 -2.53 13.94
CA TYR A 46 10.19 -2.01 13.79
C TYR A 46 9.62 -2.41 12.43
N GLY A 47 10.37 -2.19 11.35
CA GLY A 47 9.96 -2.59 10.02
C GLY A 47 9.73 -4.10 9.88
N GLN A 48 10.56 -4.93 10.52
CA GLN A 48 10.36 -6.38 10.50
C GLN A 48 9.03 -6.80 11.13
N LYS A 49 8.69 -6.23 12.29
CA LYS A 49 7.43 -6.54 12.96
C LYS A 49 6.23 -6.19 12.09
N ILE A 50 6.22 -4.99 11.51
CA ILE A 50 5.12 -4.57 10.64
C ILE A 50 5.09 -5.38 9.34
N ASN A 51 6.26 -5.77 8.79
CA ASN A 51 6.32 -6.60 7.60
C ASN A 51 5.61 -7.96 7.79
N GLU A 52 5.79 -8.61 8.95
CA GLU A 52 5.11 -9.87 9.25
C GLU A 52 3.58 -9.69 9.27
N GLU A 53 3.10 -8.61 9.86
CA GLU A 53 1.69 -8.27 9.93
C GLU A 53 1.10 -7.94 8.54
N LEU A 54 1.79 -7.14 7.73
CA LEU A 54 1.36 -6.79 6.38
C LEU A 54 1.30 -7.99 5.43
N ILE A 55 2.30 -8.88 5.50
CA ILE A 55 2.30 -10.10 4.68
C ILE A 55 1.12 -11.00 5.06
N ALA A 56 0.77 -11.09 6.34
CA ALA A 56 -0.38 -11.86 6.79
C ALA A 56 -1.71 -11.26 6.29
N GLU A 57 -1.80 -9.92 6.23
CA GLU A 57 -3.02 -9.21 5.83
C GLU A 57 -3.27 -9.22 4.33
N TYR A 58 -2.26 -8.77 3.56
CA TYR A 58 -2.41 -8.58 2.11
C TYR A 58 -2.07 -9.85 1.30
N GLY A 59 -1.36 -10.79 1.91
CA GLY A 59 -0.76 -11.89 1.16
C GLY A 59 0.36 -11.44 0.22
N VAL A 60 1.20 -12.36 -0.19
CA VAL A 60 2.23 -12.14 -1.21
C VAL A 60 1.74 -12.68 -2.54
N TYR A 61 1.84 -11.89 -3.61
CA TYR A 61 1.53 -12.35 -4.96
C TYR A 61 2.53 -13.43 -5.40
N LYS A 62 2.02 -14.63 -5.71
CA LYS A 62 2.82 -15.84 -5.92
C LYS A 62 3.24 -15.99 -7.39
N ASP A 63 4.14 -15.14 -7.84
CA ASP A 63 4.82 -15.25 -9.15
C ASP A 63 6.32 -15.03 -8.96
N VAL A 64 7.09 -16.11 -9.06
CA VAL A 64 8.54 -16.10 -8.83
C VAL A 64 9.28 -15.27 -9.88
N ALA A 65 8.83 -15.32 -11.13
CA ALA A 65 9.48 -14.60 -12.23
C ALA A 65 9.24 -13.09 -12.08
N LEU A 66 8.01 -12.69 -11.80
CA LEU A 66 7.66 -11.29 -11.59
C LEU A 66 8.28 -10.74 -10.31
N THR A 67 8.31 -11.51 -9.21
CA THR A 67 9.00 -11.11 -7.97
C THR A 67 10.48 -10.85 -8.23
N SER A 68 11.15 -11.75 -8.97
CA SER A 68 12.55 -11.56 -9.33
C SER A 68 12.75 -10.35 -10.26
N TYR A 69 11.79 -10.07 -11.13
CA TYR A 69 11.81 -8.91 -12.01
C TYR A 69 11.72 -7.60 -11.21
N VAL A 70 10.77 -7.48 -10.29
CA VAL A 70 10.58 -6.31 -9.43
C VAL A 70 11.78 -6.11 -8.52
N ASP A 71 12.29 -7.18 -7.89
CA ASP A 71 13.49 -7.10 -7.05
C ASP A 71 14.69 -6.59 -7.86
N ARG A 72 14.92 -7.08 -9.06
CA ARG A 72 16.02 -6.61 -9.94
C ARG A 72 15.93 -5.12 -10.24
N VAL A 73 14.75 -4.60 -10.53
CA VAL A 73 14.53 -3.16 -10.77
C VAL A 73 14.82 -2.37 -9.49
N GLY A 74 14.25 -2.78 -8.37
CA GLY A 74 14.45 -2.14 -7.07
C GLY A 74 15.91 -2.15 -6.62
N GLN A 75 16.61 -3.29 -6.74
CA GLN A 75 18.03 -3.39 -6.41
C GLN A 75 18.90 -2.52 -7.32
N THR A 76 18.49 -2.31 -8.59
CA THR A 76 19.22 -1.41 -9.50
C THR A 76 19.14 0.05 -9.03
N LEU A 77 17.99 0.48 -8.50
CA LEU A 77 17.83 1.79 -7.85
C LEU A 77 18.60 1.86 -6.52
N ALA A 78 18.48 0.84 -5.69
CA ALA A 78 19.09 0.78 -4.34
C ALA A 78 20.64 0.87 -4.37
N LYS A 79 21.29 0.56 -5.48
CA LYS A 79 22.73 0.81 -5.65
C LYS A 79 23.10 2.30 -5.58
N ASN A 80 22.17 3.19 -5.86
CA ASN A 80 22.41 4.63 -5.98
C ASN A 80 21.91 5.45 -4.78
N VAL A 81 21.31 4.81 -3.77
CA VAL A 81 20.77 5.47 -2.58
C VAL A 81 21.83 6.13 -1.72
N VAL A 82 21.45 7.12 -0.93
CA VAL A 82 22.33 7.80 0.00
C VAL A 82 22.63 6.91 1.22
N ARG A 83 21.61 6.25 1.76
CA ARG A 83 21.72 5.41 2.97
C ARG A 83 22.21 3.99 2.61
N LYS A 84 23.50 3.85 2.33
CA LYS A 84 24.15 2.57 1.96
C LYS A 84 24.02 1.45 3.00
N SER A 85 23.71 1.78 4.26
CA SER A 85 23.52 0.80 5.35
C SER A 85 22.14 0.13 5.29
N VAL A 86 21.17 0.68 4.58
CA VAL A 86 19.83 0.09 4.44
C VAL A 86 19.87 -1.06 3.45
N LYS A 87 19.34 -2.19 3.87
CA LYS A 87 19.15 -3.35 2.98
C LYS A 87 17.72 -3.34 2.47
N TYR A 88 17.54 -2.99 1.21
CA TYR A 88 16.22 -2.96 0.59
C TYR A 88 15.73 -4.35 0.22
N THR A 89 14.45 -4.61 0.49
CA THR A 89 13.68 -5.79 0.05
C THR A 89 12.43 -5.34 -0.67
N PHE A 90 12.07 -6.02 -1.76
CA PHE A 90 10.93 -5.64 -2.60
C PHE A 90 9.92 -6.77 -2.62
N THR A 91 8.68 -6.49 -2.22
CA THR A 91 7.61 -7.47 -2.10
C THR A 91 6.41 -7.04 -2.94
N ILE A 92 5.85 -7.98 -3.71
CA ILE A 92 4.59 -7.78 -4.42
C ILE A 92 3.47 -8.26 -3.50
N LEU A 93 2.59 -7.33 -3.09
CA LEU A 93 1.39 -7.66 -2.34
C LEU A 93 0.26 -8.10 -3.27
N ASN A 94 -0.55 -9.08 -2.82
CA ASN A 94 -1.68 -9.59 -3.59
C ASN A 94 -2.93 -8.69 -3.43
N ASP A 95 -2.76 -7.40 -3.60
CA ASP A 95 -3.81 -6.39 -3.51
C ASP A 95 -4.05 -5.76 -4.87
N ASP A 96 -5.33 -5.51 -5.23
CA ASP A 96 -5.71 -4.95 -6.54
C ASP A 96 -5.81 -3.43 -6.56
N GLY A 97 -5.69 -2.76 -5.41
CA GLY A 97 -5.53 -1.31 -5.30
C GLY A 97 -4.24 -0.84 -5.97
N LEU A 98 -4.27 0.34 -6.59
CA LEU A 98 -3.06 0.97 -7.14
C LEU A 98 -2.29 1.59 -5.97
N ASN A 99 -1.32 0.86 -5.41
CA ASN A 99 -0.56 1.33 -4.26
C ASN A 99 0.89 0.82 -4.24
N ALA A 100 1.77 1.60 -3.61
CA ALA A 100 3.10 1.21 -3.19
C ALA A 100 3.43 1.95 -1.90
N PHE A 101 4.25 1.37 -1.05
CA PHE A 101 4.69 2.01 0.19
C PHE A 101 5.96 1.37 0.73
N ALA A 102 6.61 2.07 1.64
CA ALA A 102 7.80 1.55 2.28
C ALA A 102 7.70 1.64 3.81
N LEU A 103 8.38 0.71 4.49
CA LEU A 103 8.56 0.71 5.93
C LEU A 103 10.02 1.04 6.30
N PRO A 104 10.25 1.52 7.52
CA PRO A 104 11.59 1.65 8.07
C PRO A 104 12.40 0.36 7.92
N GLY A 105 13.71 0.50 7.72
CA GLY A 105 14.59 -0.66 7.53
C GLY A 105 14.68 -1.16 6.10
N GLY A 106 13.97 -0.52 5.13
CA GLY A 106 14.13 -0.77 3.69
C GLY A 106 13.16 -1.81 3.11
N TYR A 107 12.07 -2.10 3.77
CA TYR A 107 10.99 -2.91 3.22
C TYR A 107 10.15 -2.06 2.27
N VAL A 108 10.12 -2.41 1.00
CA VAL A 108 9.38 -1.73 -0.06
C VAL A 108 8.35 -2.67 -0.64
N TYR A 109 7.12 -2.21 -0.73
CA TYR A 109 5.99 -2.96 -1.25
C TYR A 109 5.43 -2.27 -2.49
N VAL A 110 5.01 -3.09 -3.43
CA VAL A 110 4.23 -2.68 -4.59
C VAL A 110 3.05 -3.64 -4.71
N THR A 111 1.85 -3.12 -4.89
CA THR A 111 0.67 -3.96 -5.07
C THR A 111 0.61 -4.52 -6.48
N ARG A 112 -0.08 -5.61 -6.63
CA ARG A 112 -0.46 -6.17 -7.93
C ARG A 112 -1.23 -5.14 -8.78
N GLY A 113 -2.09 -4.34 -8.14
CA GLY A 113 -2.78 -3.24 -8.78
C GLY A 113 -1.84 -2.19 -9.37
N ALA A 114 -0.83 -1.74 -8.64
CA ALA A 114 0.16 -0.79 -9.16
C ALA A 114 0.93 -1.34 -10.36
N LEU A 115 1.29 -2.63 -10.33
CA LEU A 115 1.94 -3.29 -11.48
C LEU A 115 1.01 -3.37 -12.69
N ASN A 116 -0.30 -3.59 -12.51
CA ASN A 116 -1.25 -3.60 -13.61
C ASN A 116 -1.31 -2.25 -14.34
N PHE A 117 -1.16 -1.13 -13.62
CA PHE A 117 -1.28 0.22 -14.19
C PHE A 117 0.03 0.78 -14.73
N ALA A 118 1.20 0.39 -14.22
CA ALA A 118 2.47 0.77 -14.82
C ALA A 118 2.58 0.24 -16.26
N ASN A 119 3.22 0.99 -17.15
CA ASN A 119 3.31 0.70 -18.57
C ASN A 119 4.72 0.43 -19.08
N SER A 120 5.72 0.53 -18.20
CA SER A 120 7.12 0.28 -18.53
C SER A 120 7.96 -0.05 -17.29
N GLU A 121 9.15 -0.64 -17.48
CA GLU A 121 10.11 -0.84 -16.39
C GLU A 121 10.51 0.51 -15.77
N ALA A 122 10.57 1.57 -16.55
CA ALA A 122 10.88 2.90 -16.05
C ALA A 122 9.75 3.46 -15.14
N GLU A 123 8.48 3.17 -15.42
CA GLU A 123 7.38 3.53 -14.52
C GLU A 123 7.40 2.72 -13.23
N LEU A 124 7.71 1.42 -13.29
CA LEU A 124 7.98 0.62 -12.09
C LEU A 124 9.16 1.19 -11.29
N ALA A 125 10.24 1.58 -11.98
CA ALA A 125 11.39 2.21 -11.34
C ALA A 125 11.04 3.57 -10.71
N ALA A 126 10.09 4.31 -11.28
CA ALA A 126 9.58 5.56 -10.69
C ALA A 126 8.82 5.30 -9.39
N ILE A 127 7.91 4.33 -9.37
CA ILE A 127 7.16 3.92 -8.19
C ILE A 127 8.12 3.47 -7.07
N LEU A 128 9.00 2.51 -7.36
CA LEU A 128 9.95 2.00 -6.37
C LEU A 128 10.97 3.07 -5.94
N GLY A 129 11.38 3.96 -6.84
CA GLY A 129 12.30 5.05 -6.57
C GLY A 129 11.71 6.10 -5.63
N HIS A 130 10.41 6.39 -5.75
CA HIS A 130 9.67 7.24 -4.84
C HIS A 130 9.66 6.66 -3.41
N GLU A 131 9.35 5.37 -3.27
CA GLU A 131 9.33 4.68 -1.98
C GLU A 131 10.72 4.62 -1.32
N ILE A 132 11.75 4.35 -2.12
CA ILE A 132 13.15 4.44 -1.66
C ILE A 132 13.46 5.86 -1.19
N GLY A 133 12.93 6.89 -1.86
CA GLY A 133 13.07 8.28 -1.48
C GLY A 133 12.52 8.57 -0.08
N HIS A 134 11.35 8.02 0.26
CA HIS A 134 10.77 8.13 1.61
C HIS A 134 11.65 7.48 2.67
N VAL A 135 12.19 6.30 2.40
CA VAL A 135 13.12 5.62 3.33
C VAL A 135 14.40 6.44 3.53
N ASP A 136 15.00 6.91 2.44
CA ASP A 136 16.26 7.66 2.48
C ASP A 136 16.14 9.01 3.18
N ALA A 137 14.97 9.66 3.07
CA ALA A 137 14.67 10.93 3.73
C ALA A 137 14.09 10.78 5.14
N PHE A 138 13.96 9.55 5.67
CA PHE A 138 13.35 9.25 6.98
C PHE A 138 11.93 9.83 7.13
N HIS A 139 11.14 9.80 6.07
CA HIS A 139 9.80 10.40 6.12
C HIS A 139 8.87 9.64 7.05
N PHE A 140 9.00 8.32 7.16
CA PHE A 140 8.22 7.49 8.07
C PHE A 140 8.39 7.92 9.54
N ASP A 141 9.61 8.12 10.00
CA ASP A 141 9.90 8.49 11.40
C ASP A 141 9.32 9.85 11.80
N ARG A 142 9.05 10.71 10.83
CA ARG A 142 8.42 12.02 11.06
C ARG A 142 6.90 11.94 11.13
N HIS A 143 6.33 10.80 10.70
CA HIS A 143 4.88 10.61 10.50
C HIS A 143 4.24 9.67 11.50
N GLU A 144 5.02 8.85 12.16
CA GLU A 144 4.65 7.65 12.91
C GLU A 144 3.66 7.85 14.07
N ARG A 145 3.32 9.09 14.44
CA ARG A 145 2.68 9.31 15.74
C ARG A 145 1.20 9.69 15.68
N ASP A 146 0.63 9.80 14.50
CA ASP A 146 -0.67 10.47 14.38
C ASP A 146 -1.77 9.72 13.59
N THR A 147 -1.68 8.43 13.29
CA THR A 147 -2.70 7.76 12.49
C THR A 147 -3.70 6.92 13.28
N LEU A 148 -4.98 7.23 13.14
CA LEU A 148 -6.09 6.44 13.66
C LEU A 148 -6.10 5.02 13.05
N SER A 149 -5.65 4.85 11.82
CA SER A 149 -5.53 3.53 11.15
C SER A 149 -4.49 2.64 11.82
N GLY A 150 -3.34 3.19 12.20
CA GLY A 150 -2.35 2.45 12.99
C GLY A 150 -2.92 2.02 14.34
N VAL A 151 -3.70 2.89 14.98
CA VAL A 151 -4.36 2.59 16.25
C VAL A 151 -5.43 1.53 16.09
N LEU A 152 -6.27 1.66 15.08
CA LEU A 152 -7.37 0.74 14.86
C LEU A 152 -6.88 -0.62 14.37
N SER A 153 -5.87 -0.67 13.50
CA SER A 153 -5.24 -1.93 13.10
C SER A 153 -4.52 -2.62 14.26
N VAL A 154 -3.86 -1.87 15.15
CA VAL A 154 -3.29 -2.40 16.39
C VAL A 154 -4.38 -2.92 17.32
N LEU A 155 -5.48 -2.19 17.50
CA LEU A 155 -6.62 -2.64 18.32
C LEU A 155 -7.31 -3.86 17.74
N LEU A 156 -7.47 -3.93 16.42
CA LEU A 156 -8.19 -5.01 15.75
C LEU A 156 -7.33 -6.27 15.59
N ARG A 157 -6.01 -6.14 15.41
CA ARG A 157 -5.08 -7.28 15.22
C ARG A 157 -4.46 -7.77 16.52
N HIS A 158 -4.20 -6.89 17.46
CA HIS A 158 -3.67 -7.26 18.76
C HIS A 158 -4.80 -7.39 19.77
N SER A 159 -5.57 -8.44 19.68
CA SER A 159 -6.20 -9.02 20.85
C SER A 159 -5.11 -9.56 21.83
N SER A 160 -3.88 -9.13 21.68
CA SER A 160 -2.76 -9.55 22.51
C SER A 160 -2.08 -8.35 23.16
N ASN A 161 -2.29 -8.21 24.45
CA ASN A 161 -1.18 -8.18 25.39
C ASN A 161 -0.68 -6.89 25.97
N SER A 162 -1.35 -5.75 26.02
CA SER A 162 -1.06 -4.90 27.18
C SER A 162 -1.98 -3.69 27.33
N ALA A 163 -2.26 -3.31 28.57
CA ALA A 163 -2.87 -2.03 28.93
C ALA A 163 -2.12 -0.82 28.35
N ASP A 164 -0.81 -0.98 28.09
CA ASP A 164 0.06 0.03 27.46
C ASP A 164 -0.27 0.25 25.98
N ASP A 165 -0.59 -0.81 25.23
CA ASP A 165 -0.99 -0.72 23.82
C ASP A 165 -2.37 -0.03 23.69
N LEU A 166 -3.27 -0.31 24.62
CA LEU A 166 -4.58 0.35 24.68
C LEU A 166 -4.47 1.83 25.06
N ALA A 167 -3.62 2.17 26.05
CA ALA A 167 -3.36 3.55 26.42
C ALA A 167 -2.66 4.33 25.32
N MET A 168 -1.78 3.67 24.55
CA MET A 168 -1.14 4.22 23.37
C MET A 168 -2.17 4.48 22.27
N ALA A 169 -3.06 3.52 22.02
CA ALA A 169 -4.15 3.62 21.06
C ALA A 169 -5.11 4.76 21.40
N GLN A 170 -5.49 4.94 22.66
CA GLN A 170 -6.33 6.05 23.11
C GLN A 170 -5.64 7.42 22.89
N LYS A 171 -4.36 7.54 23.23
CA LYS A 171 -3.59 8.77 23.01
C LYS A 171 -3.44 9.11 21.52
N LEU A 172 -3.33 8.10 20.65
CA LEU A 172 -3.26 8.27 19.21
C LEU A 172 -4.62 8.67 18.62
N ALA A 173 -5.72 8.06 19.08
CA ALA A 173 -7.09 8.42 18.69
C ALA A 173 -7.46 9.86 19.04
N GLU A 174 -7.01 10.36 20.20
CA GLU A 174 -7.21 11.77 20.61
C GLU A 174 -6.43 12.77 19.73
N LYS A 175 -5.35 12.34 19.08
CA LYS A 175 -4.51 13.20 18.23
C LYS A 175 -4.86 13.14 16.74
N SER A 176 -5.59 12.12 16.29
CA SER A 176 -5.75 11.81 14.86
C SER A 176 -6.89 12.57 14.17
N THR A 177 -7.12 13.82 14.50
CA THR A 177 -8.04 14.68 13.75
C THR A 177 -7.45 15.24 12.45
N LYS A 178 -6.22 14.83 12.07
CA LYS A 178 -5.59 15.21 10.79
C LYS A 178 -5.04 13.95 10.13
N GLY A 179 -5.54 13.63 8.95
CA GLY A 179 -5.23 12.43 8.16
C GLY A 179 -3.73 12.13 8.00
N ALA A 180 -3.43 10.86 7.86
CA ALA A 180 -2.07 10.28 7.82
C ALA A 180 -1.42 10.38 6.44
N THR A 181 -1.40 11.54 5.84
CA THR A 181 -0.70 11.76 4.57
C THR A 181 0.65 12.40 4.83
N TYR A 182 1.66 12.02 4.04
CA TYR A 182 2.91 12.76 4.01
C TYR A 182 2.64 14.23 3.63
N SER A 183 3.44 15.13 4.16
CA SER A 183 3.31 16.54 3.76
C SER A 183 3.69 16.69 2.29
N GLN A 184 3.11 17.68 1.62
CA GLN A 184 3.43 17.96 0.22
C GLN A 184 4.94 18.15 -0.03
N ASP A 185 5.66 18.72 0.94
CA ASP A 185 7.11 18.90 0.83
C ASP A 185 7.85 17.55 0.92
N GLN A 186 7.38 16.59 1.71
CA GLN A 186 7.93 15.22 1.78
C GLN A 186 7.69 14.46 0.47
N GLU A 187 6.49 14.60 -0.11
CA GLU A 187 6.18 14.02 -1.42
C GLU A 187 7.09 14.58 -2.51
N PHE A 188 7.30 15.90 -2.53
CA PHE A 188 8.22 16.53 -3.48
C PHE A 188 9.67 16.09 -3.28
N GLU A 189 10.09 15.85 -2.04
CA GLU A 189 11.44 15.37 -1.73
C GLU A 189 11.60 13.92 -2.20
N ALA A 190 10.61 13.04 -1.97
CA ALA A 190 10.62 11.65 -2.40
C ALA A 190 10.61 11.56 -3.95
N ASP A 191 9.76 12.32 -4.63
CA ASP A 191 9.75 12.41 -6.10
C ASP A 191 11.13 12.82 -6.65
N ALA A 192 11.74 13.84 -6.06
CA ALA A 192 13.03 14.36 -6.52
C ALA A 192 14.18 13.37 -6.28
N LEU A 193 14.17 12.64 -5.16
CA LEU A 193 15.12 11.56 -4.89
C LEU A 193 14.90 10.39 -5.85
N GLY A 194 13.66 9.96 -6.06
CA GLY A 194 13.31 8.92 -7.01
C GLY A 194 13.81 9.23 -8.43
N ILE A 195 13.54 10.44 -8.93
CA ILE A 195 14.04 10.94 -10.22
C ILE A 195 15.57 10.89 -10.29
N HIS A 196 16.24 11.26 -9.21
CA HIS A 196 17.71 11.21 -9.13
C HIS A 196 18.21 9.77 -9.21
N TYR A 197 17.62 8.84 -8.47
CA TYR A 197 18.02 7.42 -8.48
C TYR A 197 17.72 6.74 -9.80
N MET A 198 16.59 7.06 -10.45
CA MET A 198 16.25 6.62 -11.79
C MET A 198 17.32 7.04 -12.81
N ALA A 199 17.70 8.33 -12.79
CA ALA A 199 18.71 8.85 -13.69
C ALA A 199 20.09 8.16 -13.53
N LEU A 200 20.51 7.93 -12.26
CA LEU A 200 21.75 7.21 -11.97
C LEU A 200 21.69 5.73 -12.36
N ALA A 201 20.50 5.13 -12.30
CA ALA A 201 20.26 3.75 -12.72
C ALA A 201 20.07 3.58 -14.25
N GLY A 202 20.08 4.69 -15.00
CA GLY A 202 19.92 4.71 -16.46
C GLY A 202 18.47 4.62 -16.94
N TYR A 203 17.48 4.74 -16.06
CA TYR A 203 16.08 4.84 -16.44
C TYR A 203 15.69 6.25 -16.89
N ASP A 204 14.65 6.34 -17.71
CA ASP A 204 14.08 7.63 -18.12
C ASP A 204 13.36 8.29 -16.93
N PRO A 205 13.87 9.41 -16.38
CA PRO A 205 13.23 10.08 -15.27
C PRO A 205 11.86 10.67 -15.62
N GLN A 206 11.52 10.82 -16.90
CA GLN A 206 10.20 11.29 -17.34
C GLN A 206 9.09 10.31 -16.93
N ALA A 207 9.42 9.03 -16.73
CA ALA A 207 8.47 8.02 -16.28
C ALA A 207 7.84 8.34 -14.90
N MET A 208 8.52 9.10 -14.02
CA MET A 208 7.91 9.61 -12.78
C MET A 208 6.68 10.49 -13.06
N VAL A 209 6.79 11.36 -14.04
CA VAL A 209 5.66 12.24 -14.41
C VAL A 209 4.50 11.43 -15.03
N VAL A 210 4.84 10.38 -15.78
CA VAL A 210 3.85 9.48 -16.37
C VAL A 210 3.14 8.68 -15.27
N ALA A 211 3.87 8.08 -14.34
CA ALA A 211 3.32 7.34 -13.21
C ALA A 211 2.33 8.19 -12.38
N LEU A 212 2.71 9.42 -12.02
CA LEU A 212 1.83 10.36 -11.31
C LEU A 212 0.56 10.70 -12.10
N ARG A 213 0.64 10.82 -13.43
CA ARG A 213 -0.55 11.07 -14.26
C ARG A 213 -1.46 9.85 -14.34
N THR A 214 -0.90 8.65 -14.40
CA THR A 214 -1.66 7.40 -14.42
C THR A 214 -2.41 7.23 -13.11
N GLU A 215 -1.77 7.51 -11.97
CA GLU A 215 -2.39 7.49 -10.65
C GLU A 215 -3.54 8.52 -10.54
N ASP A 216 -3.33 9.78 -10.93
CA ASP A 216 -4.38 10.81 -10.96
C ASP A 216 -5.56 10.41 -11.88
N ALA A 217 -5.27 9.80 -13.04
CA ALA A 217 -6.30 9.34 -13.96
C ALA A 217 -7.10 8.15 -13.39
N LYS A 218 -6.42 7.22 -12.69
CA LYS A 218 -7.07 6.07 -12.03
C LYS A 218 -7.95 6.54 -10.88
N THR A 219 -7.46 7.43 -10.02
CA THR A 219 -8.25 8.04 -8.94
C THR A 219 -9.53 8.70 -9.47
N LYS A 220 -9.44 9.47 -10.55
CA LYS A 220 -10.62 10.08 -11.19
C LYS A 220 -11.59 9.06 -11.79
N LEU A 221 -11.09 7.93 -12.28
CA LEU A 221 -11.91 6.85 -12.81
C LEU A 221 -12.70 6.16 -11.68
N ASP A 222 -12.07 6.00 -10.51
CA ASP A 222 -12.66 5.40 -9.31
C ASP A 222 -13.60 6.34 -8.56
N ASP A 223 -13.36 7.65 -8.59
CA ASP A 223 -14.19 8.68 -7.90
C ASP A 223 -15.68 8.63 -8.24
N GLY A 224 -16.08 7.81 -9.20
CA GLY A 224 -17.48 7.45 -9.44
C GLY A 224 -18.11 6.60 -8.34
N GLY A 225 -17.32 5.92 -7.48
CA GLY A 225 -17.77 4.94 -6.48
C GLY A 225 -17.61 5.35 -5.01
N MET A 226 -16.60 6.15 -4.68
CA MET A 226 -16.27 6.47 -3.27
C MET A 226 -16.70 7.86 -2.79
N LYS A 227 -17.71 8.47 -3.38
CA LYS A 227 -18.18 9.78 -2.94
C LYS A 227 -18.85 9.71 -1.58
N GLY A 228 -18.14 10.13 -0.53
CA GLY A 228 -18.80 10.72 0.63
C GLY A 228 -18.50 10.19 2.01
N ASN A 229 -17.50 9.35 2.26
CA ASN A 229 -17.16 9.01 3.64
C ASN A 229 -15.73 9.45 4.01
N PRO A 230 -15.58 10.61 4.70
CA PRO A 230 -14.26 11.09 5.13
C PRO A 230 -13.54 10.13 6.08
N ILE A 231 -14.26 9.25 6.78
CA ILE A 231 -13.67 8.27 7.72
C ILE A 231 -12.96 7.16 6.93
N VAL A 232 -13.54 6.68 5.83
CA VAL A 232 -12.93 5.68 4.93
C VAL A 232 -11.65 6.23 4.34
N HIS A 233 -11.76 7.44 3.84
CA HIS A 233 -10.66 8.17 3.25
C HIS A 233 -9.45 8.33 4.19
N ASP A 234 -9.68 8.57 5.48
CA ASP A 234 -8.61 8.84 6.44
C ASP A 234 -8.04 7.58 7.11
N ILE A 235 -8.77 6.47 7.14
CA ILE A 235 -8.37 5.25 7.86
C ILE A 235 -7.73 4.21 6.93
N PHE A 236 -8.24 4.11 5.70
CA PHE A 236 -7.77 3.12 4.71
C PHE A 236 -7.01 3.73 3.53
N ALA A 237 -6.78 5.04 3.58
CA ALA A 237 -6.03 5.77 2.57
C ALA A 237 -4.51 5.50 2.62
N MET A 238 -4.10 4.24 2.64
CA MET A 238 -2.78 3.93 2.07
C MET A 238 -2.75 4.36 0.60
N ASP A 239 -3.87 4.26 -0.13
CA ASP A 239 -4.10 4.81 -1.47
C ASP A 239 -3.99 6.35 -1.52
N GLN A 240 -4.02 7.04 -0.38
CA GLN A 240 -3.88 8.49 -0.29
C GLN A 240 -2.70 8.95 0.58
N SER A 241 -1.83 8.05 1.01
CA SER A 241 -0.59 8.45 1.68
C SER A 241 0.28 9.32 0.77
N HIS A 242 0.15 9.13 -0.55
CA HIS A 242 0.93 9.76 -1.61
C HIS A 242 0.09 10.37 -2.74
N PRO A 243 -0.90 11.24 -2.50
CA PRO A 243 -1.84 11.64 -3.54
C PRO A 243 -1.14 12.28 -4.75
N ALA A 244 -1.41 11.75 -5.93
CA ALA A 244 -0.94 12.33 -7.18
C ALA A 244 -1.69 13.63 -7.46
N THR A 245 -1.04 14.74 -7.20
CA THR A 245 -1.61 16.06 -7.44
C THR A 245 -1.02 16.69 -8.71
N PRO A 246 -1.75 17.59 -9.39
CA PRO A 246 -1.18 18.37 -10.49
C PRO A 246 0.09 19.14 -10.08
N ALA A 247 0.20 19.54 -8.80
CA ALA A 247 1.39 20.17 -8.26
C ALA A 247 2.58 19.22 -8.19
N ARG A 248 2.40 17.94 -7.78
CA ARG A 248 3.44 16.91 -7.81
C ARG A 248 3.93 16.68 -9.23
N ALA A 249 3.03 16.43 -10.19
CA ALA A 249 3.40 16.21 -11.58
C ALA A 249 4.17 17.40 -12.18
N ALA A 250 3.78 18.64 -11.88
CA ALA A 250 4.49 19.84 -12.33
C ALA A 250 5.89 19.96 -11.71
N ARG A 251 6.01 19.65 -10.40
CA ARG A 251 7.29 19.68 -9.68
C ARG A 251 8.23 18.58 -10.15
N ALA A 252 7.73 17.36 -10.35
CA ALA A 252 8.47 16.24 -10.94
C ALA A 252 9.00 16.61 -12.34
N GLN A 253 8.17 17.23 -13.19
CA GLN A 253 8.60 17.70 -14.51
C GLN A 253 9.73 18.73 -14.43
N ALA A 254 9.72 19.61 -13.44
CA ALA A 254 10.80 20.57 -13.20
C ALA A 254 12.07 19.85 -12.71
N ALA A 255 11.95 18.87 -11.82
CA ALA A 255 13.08 18.06 -11.33
C ALA A 255 13.74 17.25 -12.45
N VAL A 256 12.95 16.67 -13.36
CA VAL A 256 13.46 15.98 -14.56
C VAL A 256 14.32 16.90 -15.41
N LYS A 257 13.85 18.14 -15.67
CA LYS A 257 14.62 19.13 -16.45
C LYS A 257 15.95 19.51 -15.77
N VAL A 258 15.94 19.68 -14.44
CA VAL A 258 17.14 19.99 -13.66
C VAL A 258 18.14 18.83 -13.71
N THR A 259 17.67 17.60 -13.55
CA THR A 259 18.48 16.39 -13.61
C THR A 259 19.11 16.20 -14.99
N ALA A 260 18.34 16.40 -16.07
CA ALA A 260 18.84 16.36 -17.43
C ALA A 260 19.92 17.41 -17.69
N ALA A 261 19.72 18.65 -17.21
CA ALA A 261 20.71 19.72 -17.35
C ALA A 261 22.01 19.41 -16.57
N LYS A 262 21.93 18.88 -15.36
CA LYS A 262 23.09 18.44 -14.58
C LYS A 262 23.85 17.33 -15.30
N ASN A 263 23.18 16.32 -15.83
CA ASN A 263 23.80 15.22 -16.56
C ASN A 263 24.48 15.70 -17.86
N ALA A 264 23.86 16.64 -18.58
CA ALA A 264 24.44 17.25 -19.76
C ALA A 264 25.70 18.07 -19.44
N ALA A 265 25.73 18.78 -18.30
CA ALA A 265 26.89 19.54 -17.86
C ALA A 265 28.07 18.66 -17.39
N LEU A 266 27.79 17.43 -16.94
CA LEU A 266 28.79 16.44 -16.53
C LEU A 266 29.30 15.59 -17.71
N ALA A 267 28.65 15.62 -18.87
CA ALA A 267 29.13 14.96 -20.07
C ALA A 267 30.45 15.59 -20.52
N PRO A 268 31.47 14.80 -20.84
CA PRO A 268 32.77 15.35 -21.31
C PRO A 268 32.53 16.22 -22.54
N ALA A 269 32.98 17.47 -22.46
CA ALA A 269 32.92 18.38 -23.60
C ALA A 269 33.59 17.73 -24.80
N SER A 270 32.87 17.58 -25.90
CA SER A 270 33.41 17.19 -27.18
C SER A 270 34.26 18.32 -27.72
N GLY A 271 35.47 18.51 -27.15
CA GLY A 271 36.46 19.43 -27.66
C GLY A 271 37.11 18.86 -28.96
N PRO A 272 37.61 19.73 -29.84
CA PRO A 272 38.28 19.28 -31.02
C PRO A 272 39.52 18.45 -30.64
N GLN A 273 39.55 17.22 -31.10
CA GLN A 273 40.64 16.25 -30.87
C GLN A 273 41.92 16.79 -31.50
N PRO A 274 43.04 16.95 -30.76
CA PRO A 274 44.32 17.17 -31.38
C PRO A 274 44.73 15.91 -32.13
N ALA A 275 45.17 16.11 -33.39
CA ALA A 275 45.61 15.05 -34.27
C ALA A 275 46.84 14.32 -33.68
N ALA A 276 46.79 12.96 -33.78
CA ALA A 276 47.91 12.03 -33.66
C ALA A 276 48.47 11.75 -32.25
N SER A 277 47.89 10.73 -31.58
CA SER A 277 48.68 9.76 -30.80
C SER A 277 48.10 8.37 -31.01
N THR A 278 48.95 7.43 -31.43
CA THR A 278 48.66 6.02 -31.70
C THR A 278 48.54 5.23 -30.39
N GLN A 279 47.44 5.41 -29.66
CA GLN A 279 46.97 4.48 -28.64
C GLN A 279 45.56 4.04 -28.98
N PRO A 280 45.18 2.75 -28.81
CA PRO A 280 43.82 2.34 -29.09
C PRO A 280 42.84 3.10 -28.18
N ALA A 281 41.96 3.86 -28.81
CA ALA A 281 40.93 4.63 -28.13
C ALA A 281 40.05 3.70 -27.26
N ALA A 282 40.02 3.94 -25.98
CA ALA A 282 38.92 3.45 -25.16
C ALA A 282 37.62 3.96 -25.81
N SER A 283 36.76 3.04 -26.23
CA SER A 283 35.51 3.33 -26.91
C SER A 283 34.67 4.25 -26.03
N THR A 284 34.61 5.55 -26.35
CA THR A 284 33.58 6.45 -25.87
C THR A 284 32.28 6.04 -26.56
N GLN A 285 31.58 5.08 -25.97
CA GLN A 285 30.18 4.84 -26.35
C GLN A 285 29.40 6.14 -26.12
N PRO A 286 28.61 6.59 -27.10
CA PRO A 286 27.66 7.67 -26.87
C PRO A 286 26.78 7.28 -25.67
N ALA A 287 26.47 8.22 -24.78
CA ALA A 287 25.61 7.98 -23.66
C ALA A 287 24.33 7.29 -24.17
N ALA A 288 24.09 6.07 -23.71
CA ALA A 288 22.91 5.31 -24.12
C ALA A 288 21.65 6.13 -23.80
N SER A 289 20.68 6.14 -24.70
CA SER A 289 19.39 6.77 -24.44
C SER A 289 18.81 6.18 -23.15
N PRO A 290 18.18 7.00 -22.29
CA PRO A 290 17.53 6.50 -21.08
C PRO A 290 16.56 5.38 -21.42
N LYS A 291 16.61 4.28 -20.66
CA LYS A 291 15.80 3.09 -20.93
C LYS A 291 14.40 3.23 -20.37
N THR A 292 13.42 2.82 -21.14
CA THR A 292 12.03 2.65 -20.69
C THR A 292 11.67 1.18 -20.50
N ASP A 293 12.27 0.30 -21.30
CA ASP A 293 12.10 -1.16 -21.31
C ASP A 293 10.61 -1.59 -21.25
N ARG A 294 9.76 -0.92 -22.06
CA ARG A 294 8.30 -1.15 -22.11
C ARG A 294 7.97 -2.60 -22.48
N ASP A 295 8.55 -3.12 -23.54
CA ASP A 295 8.22 -4.46 -24.03
C ASP A 295 8.58 -5.58 -23.05
N ALA A 296 9.72 -5.43 -22.38
CA ALA A 296 10.16 -6.38 -21.36
C ALA A 296 9.20 -6.35 -20.15
N TYR A 297 8.77 -5.15 -19.75
CA TYR A 297 7.81 -4.98 -18.67
C TYR A 297 6.45 -5.61 -19.00
N LEU A 298 5.88 -5.27 -20.17
CA LEU A 298 4.60 -5.82 -20.61
C LEU A 298 4.63 -7.35 -20.70
N ALA A 299 5.74 -7.92 -21.17
CA ALA A 299 5.90 -9.38 -21.20
C ALA A 299 5.99 -10.00 -19.78
N ALA A 300 6.53 -9.27 -18.80
CA ALA A 300 6.63 -9.75 -17.42
C ALA A 300 5.28 -9.76 -16.69
N ILE A 301 4.34 -8.89 -17.06
CA ILE A 301 3.02 -8.80 -16.43
C ILE A 301 1.91 -9.48 -17.23
N ASP A 302 2.19 -10.05 -18.41
CA ASP A 302 1.18 -10.77 -19.20
C ASP A 302 0.67 -12.00 -18.45
N GLY A 303 -0.63 -12.12 -18.32
CA GLY A 303 -1.28 -13.17 -17.54
C GLY A 303 -1.49 -12.85 -16.05
N MET A 304 -1.04 -11.70 -15.58
CA MET A 304 -1.24 -11.29 -14.18
C MET A 304 -2.74 -11.18 -13.84
N THR A 305 -3.10 -11.56 -12.63
CA THR A 305 -4.47 -11.38 -12.11
C THR A 305 -4.85 -9.89 -12.11
N PHE A 306 -6.06 -9.57 -12.57
CA PHE A 306 -6.63 -8.23 -12.57
C PHE A 306 -7.89 -8.17 -11.71
N GLY A 307 -8.04 -7.09 -10.91
CA GLY A 307 -9.13 -6.96 -9.96
C GLY A 307 -8.96 -7.84 -8.72
N ALA A 308 -10.02 -8.02 -7.94
CA ALA A 308 -9.98 -8.81 -6.71
C ALA A 308 -9.53 -10.26 -6.96
N ASP A 309 -8.77 -10.82 -6.02
CA ASP A 309 -8.43 -12.24 -6.04
C ASP A 309 -9.67 -13.05 -5.66
N PRO A 310 -10.13 -13.99 -6.50
CA PRO A 310 -11.28 -14.83 -6.17
C PRO A 310 -11.11 -15.62 -4.87
N ASP A 311 -9.86 -15.94 -4.49
CA ASP A 311 -9.56 -16.64 -3.24
C ASP A 311 -9.83 -15.76 -2.01
N ASP A 312 -9.75 -14.43 -2.15
CA ASP A 312 -10.09 -13.48 -1.09
C ASP A 312 -11.62 -13.22 -1.01
N GLY A 313 -12.38 -13.77 -1.95
CA GLY A 313 -13.81 -13.54 -2.08
C GLY A 313 -14.15 -12.35 -2.98
N THR A 314 -15.43 -12.02 -3.05
CA THR A 314 -15.94 -10.88 -3.82
C THR A 314 -16.89 -10.04 -2.97
N ALA A 315 -16.73 -8.73 -3.00
CA ALA A 315 -17.68 -7.78 -2.46
C ALA A 315 -18.46 -7.11 -3.59
N GLU A 316 -19.80 -7.19 -3.53
CA GLU A 316 -20.70 -6.50 -4.45
C GLU A 316 -21.65 -5.61 -3.64
N GLY A 317 -21.34 -4.32 -3.57
CA GLY A 317 -22.01 -3.39 -2.66
C GLY A 317 -21.79 -3.83 -1.21
N ARG A 318 -22.88 -4.06 -0.48
CA ARG A 318 -22.84 -4.52 0.94
C ARG A 318 -22.79 -6.04 1.10
N ARG A 319 -22.75 -6.82 0.01
CA ARG A 319 -22.73 -8.28 0.03
C ARG A 319 -21.33 -8.81 -0.18
N LEU A 320 -20.86 -9.62 0.75
CA LEU A 320 -19.64 -10.41 0.68
C LEU A 320 -19.97 -11.86 0.32
N VAL A 321 -19.21 -12.42 -0.61
CA VAL A 321 -19.23 -13.85 -0.94
C VAL A 321 -17.79 -14.33 -0.94
N ASN A 322 -17.42 -15.23 -0.03
CA ASN A 322 -16.11 -15.83 0.01
C ASN A 322 -16.22 -17.33 -0.27
N THR A 323 -15.87 -17.74 -1.49
CA THR A 323 -15.98 -19.13 -1.93
C THR A 323 -14.91 -20.04 -1.32
N THR A 324 -13.74 -19.50 -0.99
CA THR A 324 -12.64 -20.22 -0.33
C THR A 324 -12.98 -20.55 1.11
N LEU A 325 -13.56 -19.60 1.83
CA LEU A 325 -14.00 -19.75 3.21
C LEU A 325 -15.43 -20.36 3.30
N GLY A 326 -16.19 -20.38 2.21
CA GLY A 326 -17.47 -21.03 2.09
C GLY A 326 -18.65 -20.32 2.74
N PHE A 327 -18.62 -18.97 2.84
CA PHE A 327 -19.70 -18.19 3.42
C PHE A 327 -20.12 -16.99 2.58
N SER A 328 -21.34 -16.50 2.83
CA SER A 328 -21.77 -15.17 2.42
C SER A 328 -22.29 -14.37 3.61
N PHE A 329 -22.24 -13.06 3.47
CA PHE A 329 -22.57 -12.10 4.50
C PHE A 329 -23.08 -10.80 3.86
N GLU A 330 -24.02 -10.11 4.51
CA GLU A 330 -24.47 -8.79 4.12
C GLU A 330 -24.16 -7.77 5.23
N ALA A 331 -23.37 -6.77 4.92
CA ALA A 331 -23.11 -5.65 5.81
C ALA A 331 -24.38 -4.82 6.06
N PRO A 332 -24.44 -4.00 7.11
CA PRO A 332 -25.56 -3.07 7.32
C PRO A 332 -25.76 -2.15 6.11
N GLU A 333 -26.93 -1.51 6.05
CA GLU A 333 -27.19 -0.47 5.07
C GLU A 333 -26.11 0.64 5.15
N ASP A 334 -25.83 1.27 4.03
CA ASP A 334 -24.80 2.31 3.89
C ASP A 334 -23.34 1.84 4.09
N PHE A 335 -23.07 0.52 4.10
CA PHE A 335 -21.72 -0.01 4.11
C PHE A 335 -21.23 -0.35 2.71
N ASP A 336 -20.01 0.04 2.42
CA ASP A 336 -19.20 -0.51 1.34
C ASP A 336 -18.26 -1.56 1.93
N LEU A 337 -18.04 -2.66 1.20
CA LEU A 337 -17.20 -3.78 1.62
C LEU A 337 -16.01 -3.96 0.69
N TRP A 338 -14.90 -4.36 1.29
CA TRP A 338 -13.69 -4.82 0.61
C TRP A 338 -13.26 -6.16 1.18
N THR A 339 -12.69 -6.99 0.33
CA THR A 339 -12.11 -8.28 0.72
C THR A 339 -10.64 -8.11 1.08
N SER A 340 -10.15 -8.99 1.96
CA SER A 340 -8.74 -9.16 2.27
C SER A 340 -8.40 -10.65 2.30
N HIS A 341 -7.11 -10.99 2.32
CA HIS A 341 -6.64 -12.38 2.28
C HIS A 341 -7.19 -13.24 3.43
N ASP A 342 -7.40 -12.68 4.59
CA ASP A 342 -7.88 -13.36 5.81
C ASP A 342 -9.32 -13.02 6.20
N GLY A 343 -10.01 -12.21 5.37
CA GLY A 343 -11.38 -11.81 5.68
C GLY A 343 -11.95 -10.70 4.82
N ALA A 344 -12.51 -9.69 5.48
CA ALA A 344 -13.07 -8.51 4.83
C ALA A 344 -13.14 -7.34 5.81
N PHE A 345 -13.20 -6.15 5.27
CA PHE A 345 -13.55 -4.96 6.05
C PHE A 345 -14.67 -4.18 5.35
N GLY A 346 -15.34 -3.36 6.12
CA GLY A 346 -16.44 -2.55 5.62
C GLY A 346 -16.53 -1.22 6.34
N VAL A 347 -17.03 -0.22 5.62
CA VAL A 347 -17.18 1.11 6.19
C VAL A 347 -18.54 1.67 5.85
N GLY A 348 -19.26 2.12 6.90
CA GLY A 348 -20.49 2.87 6.83
C GLY A 348 -20.29 4.31 7.29
N ARG A 349 -21.35 5.12 7.24
CA ARG A 349 -21.31 6.56 7.56
C ARG A 349 -20.70 6.89 8.93
N ASN A 350 -20.95 6.07 9.95
CA ASN A 350 -20.47 6.27 11.32
C ASN A 350 -20.00 4.96 11.95
N ALA A 351 -19.59 3.99 11.17
CA ALA A 351 -19.15 2.71 11.70
C ALA A 351 -18.18 2.03 10.74
N MET A 352 -17.39 1.14 11.31
CA MET A 352 -16.50 0.23 10.58
C MET A 352 -16.82 -1.19 10.98
N LEU A 353 -16.54 -2.12 10.07
CA LEU A 353 -16.68 -3.54 10.25
C LEU A 353 -15.39 -4.22 9.86
N THR A 354 -14.94 -5.18 10.66
CA THR A 354 -13.96 -6.18 10.21
C THR A 354 -14.55 -7.58 10.35
N ILE A 355 -14.18 -8.45 9.42
CA ILE A 355 -14.46 -9.88 9.44
C ILE A 355 -13.13 -10.58 9.25
N GLU A 356 -12.75 -11.44 10.19
CA GLU A 356 -11.49 -12.18 10.14
C GLU A 356 -11.74 -13.66 10.41
N ALA A 357 -11.11 -14.53 9.60
CA ALA A 357 -11.05 -15.94 9.90
C ALA A 357 -9.98 -16.23 10.97
N ALA A 358 -10.28 -17.10 11.91
CA ALA A 358 -9.35 -17.50 12.96
C ALA A 358 -9.58 -18.97 13.33
N ASP A 359 -8.55 -19.59 13.88
CA ASP A 359 -8.69 -20.92 14.47
C ASP A 359 -9.28 -20.83 15.88
N VAL A 360 -10.02 -21.85 16.28
CA VAL A 360 -10.57 -21.99 17.62
C VAL A 360 -10.21 -23.33 18.22
N ASP A 361 -9.98 -23.34 19.52
CA ASP A 361 -9.75 -24.58 20.26
C ASP A 361 -11.00 -25.49 20.23
N ALA A 362 -10.78 -26.77 19.91
CA ALA A 362 -11.88 -27.73 19.84
C ALA A 362 -12.67 -27.79 21.16
N GLY A 363 -13.97 -27.52 21.06
CA GLY A 363 -14.89 -27.56 22.21
C GLY A 363 -15.09 -26.25 22.96
N GLN A 364 -14.41 -25.15 22.60
CA GLN A 364 -14.66 -23.85 23.20
C GLN A 364 -16.06 -23.32 22.78
N SER A 365 -16.86 -22.90 23.75
CA SER A 365 -18.15 -22.27 23.42
C SER A 365 -17.95 -20.86 22.89
N MET A 366 -18.81 -20.42 21.96
CA MET A 366 -18.72 -19.07 21.41
C MET A 366 -18.98 -17.99 22.46
N VAL A 367 -19.84 -18.27 23.46
CA VAL A 367 -20.05 -17.37 24.59
C VAL A 367 -18.76 -17.19 25.38
N THR A 368 -18.07 -18.29 25.71
CA THR A 368 -16.77 -18.23 26.42
C THR A 368 -15.72 -17.52 25.58
N TYR A 369 -15.66 -17.80 24.27
CA TYR A 369 -14.73 -17.13 23.36
C TYR A 369 -14.94 -15.62 23.32
N VAL A 370 -16.18 -15.17 23.18
CA VAL A 370 -16.53 -13.74 23.17
C VAL A 370 -16.22 -13.09 24.52
N GLN A 371 -16.46 -13.78 25.64
CA GLN A 371 -16.20 -13.24 26.97
C GLN A 371 -14.71 -13.07 27.30
N SER A 372 -13.85 -13.96 26.81
CA SER A 372 -12.47 -14.05 27.32
C SER A 372 -11.37 -14.04 26.25
N SER A 373 -11.73 -14.22 24.98
CA SER A 373 -10.72 -14.45 23.95
C SER A 373 -10.80 -13.49 22.76
N ILE A 374 -11.95 -12.88 22.49
CA ILE A 374 -12.15 -12.04 21.31
C ILE A 374 -11.36 -10.72 21.39
N LEU A 375 -11.30 -10.16 22.62
CA LEU A 375 -10.49 -8.99 22.97
C LEU A 375 -9.92 -9.25 24.37
N LYS A 376 -8.76 -9.88 24.45
CA LYS A 376 -8.23 -10.57 25.66
C LYS A 376 -8.18 -9.78 26.95
N GLU A 377 -8.04 -8.46 26.90
CA GLU A 377 -7.90 -7.61 28.10
C GLU A 377 -9.09 -6.68 28.34
N MET A 378 -10.16 -6.82 27.56
CA MET A 378 -11.33 -5.96 27.64
C MET A 378 -12.53 -6.71 28.21
N SER A 379 -13.28 -6.05 29.09
CA SER A 379 -14.56 -6.59 29.56
C SER A 379 -15.57 -6.52 28.42
N VAL A 380 -16.19 -7.65 28.11
CA VAL A 380 -17.28 -7.74 27.15
C VAL A 380 -18.59 -7.86 27.89
N ASP A 381 -19.43 -6.86 27.74
CA ASP A 381 -20.73 -6.79 28.35
C ASP A 381 -21.83 -7.41 27.48
N ASN A 382 -22.96 -7.79 28.08
CA ASN A 382 -24.14 -8.27 27.38
C ASN A 382 -23.86 -9.45 26.43
N VAL A 383 -22.95 -10.35 26.82
CA VAL A 383 -22.63 -11.52 26.00
C VAL A 383 -23.82 -12.46 25.96
N ARG A 384 -24.23 -12.83 24.76
CA ARG A 384 -25.35 -13.74 24.52
C ARG A 384 -25.09 -14.62 23.30
N PRO A 385 -25.66 -15.85 23.26
CA PRO A 385 -25.58 -16.67 22.07
C PRO A 385 -26.30 -16.03 20.88
N LEU A 386 -25.83 -16.32 19.69
CA LEU A 386 -26.44 -16.03 18.40
C LEU A 386 -26.77 -17.35 17.72
N GLU A 387 -27.99 -17.47 17.23
CA GLU A 387 -28.40 -18.53 16.31
C GLU A 387 -28.42 -17.93 14.91
N ILE A 388 -27.56 -18.45 14.06
CA ILE A 388 -27.40 -18.05 12.66
C ILE A 388 -27.54 -19.32 11.85
N ASP A 389 -28.20 -19.25 10.70
CA ASP A 389 -28.51 -20.38 9.85
C ASP A 389 -27.30 -21.34 9.63
N GLY A 390 -27.36 -22.49 10.27
CA GLY A 390 -26.30 -23.53 10.23
C GLY A 390 -25.03 -23.24 11.01
N TYR A 391 -24.89 -22.07 11.66
CA TYR A 391 -23.73 -21.67 12.47
C TYR A 391 -24.09 -21.43 13.95
N ARG A 392 -23.10 -21.67 14.82
CA ARG A 392 -23.18 -21.29 16.23
C ARG A 392 -22.42 -20.02 16.45
N GLY A 393 -23.01 -19.05 17.14
CA GLY A 393 -22.37 -17.79 17.39
C GLY A 393 -22.63 -17.24 18.78
N ALA A 394 -21.93 -16.18 19.12
CA ALA A 394 -22.20 -15.31 20.25
C ALA A 394 -21.84 -13.86 19.92
N THR A 395 -22.46 -12.93 20.62
CA THR A 395 -22.17 -11.49 20.49
C THR A 395 -22.14 -10.81 21.83
N GLY A 396 -21.41 -9.73 21.94
CA GLY A 396 -21.33 -8.87 23.12
C GLY A 396 -21.00 -7.43 22.74
N VAL A 397 -20.78 -6.59 23.71
CA VAL A 397 -20.46 -5.17 23.54
C VAL A 397 -19.26 -4.81 24.40
N VAL A 398 -18.32 -4.08 23.82
CA VAL A 398 -17.20 -3.47 24.54
C VAL A 398 -17.36 -1.96 24.48
N THR A 399 -17.29 -1.29 25.63
CA THR A 399 -17.32 0.17 25.71
C THR A 399 -15.91 0.70 25.96
N MET A 400 -15.44 1.52 25.02
CA MET A 400 -14.13 2.14 25.05
C MET A 400 -14.26 3.58 24.54
N ASP A 401 -14.36 4.55 25.47
CA ASP A 401 -14.54 5.96 25.07
C ASP A 401 -13.42 6.41 24.11
N PRO A 402 -13.75 7.08 22.99
CA PRO A 402 -15.10 7.55 22.59
C PRO A 402 -15.90 6.54 21.74
N PHE A 403 -15.52 5.26 21.68
CA PHE A 403 -16.10 4.24 20.83
C PHE A 403 -16.89 3.18 21.62
N VAL A 404 -17.77 2.52 20.92
CA VAL A 404 -18.40 1.26 21.32
C VAL A 404 -18.17 0.24 20.23
N ILE A 405 -17.81 -0.98 20.62
CA ILE A 405 -17.53 -2.08 19.71
C ILE A 405 -18.56 -3.18 19.95
N ARG A 406 -19.36 -3.50 18.94
CA ARG A 406 -20.09 -4.76 18.96
C ARG A 406 -19.14 -5.83 18.45
N VAL A 407 -18.91 -6.84 19.29
CA VAL A 407 -18.09 -8.01 18.96
C VAL A 407 -19.00 -9.20 18.68
N ALA A 408 -18.63 -10.02 17.71
CA ALA A 408 -19.29 -11.30 17.48
C ALA A 408 -18.28 -12.37 17.08
N ALA A 409 -18.60 -13.60 17.40
CA ALA A 409 -17.90 -14.79 16.95
C ALA A 409 -18.92 -15.74 16.32
N VAL A 410 -18.60 -16.26 15.14
CA VAL A 410 -19.42 -17.21 14.40
C VAL A 410 -18.54 -18.42 14.08
N HIS A 411 -18.99 -19.60 14.44
CA HIS A 411 -18.26 -20.86 14.24
C HIS A 411 -18.95 -21.70 13.17
N ASP A 412 -18.24 -22.07 12.13
CA ASP A 412 -18.75 -22.91 11.06
C ASP A 412 -18.88 -24.39 11.49
N ARG A 413 -19.40 -25.24 10.59
CA ARG A 413 -19.50 -26.69 10.81
C ARG A 413 -18.15 -27.42 10.73
N GLY A 414 -17.10 -26.74 10.26
CA GLY A 414 -15.72 -27.23 10.21
C GLY A 414 -15.01 -26.99 11.55
N ASN A 415 -13.99 -26.22 11.56
CA ASN A 415 -13.30 -25.77 12.78
C ASN A 415 -12.84 -24.32 12.62
N ARG A 416 -13.50 -23.55 11.74
CA ARG A 416 -13.18 -22.14 11.51
C ARG A 416 -14.07 -21.25 12.36
N LEU A 417 -13.47 -20.24 12.88
CA LEU A 417 -14.09 -19.16 13.61
C LEU A 417 -14.02 -17.89 12.77
N TYR A 418 -15.10 -17.14 12.71
CA TYR A 418 -15.14 -15.81 12.14
C TYR A 418 -15.35 -14.80 13.24
N ARG A 419 -14.45 -13.85 13.38
CA ARG A 419 -14.57 -12.71 14.29
C ARG A 419 -15.13 -11.54 13.52
N LEU A 420 -16.14 -10.88 14.06
CA LEU A 420 -16.73 -9.68 13.49
C LEU A 420 -16.68 -8.57 14.53
N LEU A 421 -16.15 -7.43 14.14
CA LEU A 421 -16.07 -6.25 15.01
C LEU A 421 -16.72 -5.07 14.31
N TYR A 422 -17.75 -4.49 14.92
CA TYR A 422 -18.36 -3.23 14.46
C TYR A 422 -17.95 -2.12 15.42
N VAL A 423 -17.14 -1.22 14.93
CA VAL A 423 -16.62 -0.08 15.70
C VAL A 423 -17.43 1.17 15.33
N THR A 424 -17.97 1.85 16.32
CA THR A 424 -18.76 3.07 16.10
C THR A 424 -18.55 4.08 17.24
N PRO A 425 -18.65 5.39 16.98
CA PRO A 425 -18.68 6.38 18.03
C PRO A 425 -19.84 6.11 19.00
N ARG A 426 -19.60 6.25 20.31
CA ARG A 426 -20.59 5.96 21.36
C ARG A 426 -21.96 6.63 21.13
N ARG A 427 -21.95 7.85 20.59
CA ARG A 427 -23.18 8.61 20.28
C ARG A 427 -24.06 7.98 19.19
N ALA A 428 -23.47 7.16 18.29
CA ALA A 428 -24.16 6.55 17.17
C ALA A 428 -24.54 5.09 17.42
N PHE A 429 -24.01 4.46 18.48
CA PHE A 429 -24.15 3.03 18.71
C PHE A 429 -25.62 2.58 18.80
N ASN A 430 -26.44 3.29 19.58
CA ASN A 430 -27.86 2.89 19.78
C ASN A 430 -28.67 2.92 18.49
N ASP A 431 -28.35 3.82 17.57
CA ASP A 431 -29.04 3.95 16.27
C ASP A 431 -28.62 2.86 15.29
N LEU A 432 -27.39 2.35 15.41
CA LEU A 432 -26.78 1.42 14.46
C LEU A 432 -26.84 -0.05 14.93
N ASP A 433 -26.95 -0.30 16.23
CA ASP A 433 -26.82 -1.63 16.82
C ASP A 433 -27.81 -2.66 16.30
N ALA A 434 -29.06 -2.25 16.03
CA ALA A 434 -30.05 -3.14 15.42
C ALA A 434 -29.62 -3.61 14.02
N GLY A 435 -29.08 -2.69 13.20
CA GLY A 435 -28.53 -3.00 11.89
C GLY A 435 -27.31 -3.93 11.95
N PHE A 436 -26.44 -3.78 12.97
CA PHE A 436 -25.33 -4.68 13.20
C PHE A 436 -25.80 -6.10 13.53
N LEU A 437 -26.83 -6.23 14.38
CA LEU A 437 -27.40 -7.52 14.75
C LEU A 437 -28.11 -8.21 13.57
N ASP A 438 -28.78 -7.45 12.72
CA ASP A 438 -29.43 -8.00 11.52
C ASP A 438 -28.40 -8.42 10.48
N SER A 439 -27.33 -7.64 10.32
CA SER A 439 -26.19 -8.00 9.50
C SER A 439 -25.53 -9.32 9.97
N LEU A 440 -25.33 -9.51 11.29
CA LEU A 440 -24.80 -10.78 11.82
C LEU A 440 -25.69 -11.98 11.46
N LYS A 441 -27.00 -11.83 11.41
CA LYS A 441 -27.94 -12.91 11.04
C LYS A 441 -27.89 -13.26 9.55
N SER A 442 -27.33 -12.38 8.70
CA SER A 442 -27.17 -12.65 7.28
C SER A 442 -26.02 -13.61 6.95
N PHE A 443 -25.16 -13.90 7.93
CA PHE A 443 -24.04 -14.82 7.78
C PHE A 443 -24.58 -16.22 7.50
N ARG A 444 -24.23 -16.79 6.35
CA ARG A 444 -24.72 -18.12 5.95
C ARG A 444 -23.68 -18.91 5.15
N PRO A 445 -23.74 -20.26 5.17
CA PRO A 445 -22.94 -21.06 4.27
C PRO A 445 -23.31 -20.81 2.81
N LEU A 446 -22.33 -20.96 1.92
CA LEU A 446 -22.57 -20.98 0.46
C LEU A 446 -23.11 -22.34 0.04
N GLU A 447 -24.10 -22.33 -0.83
CA GLU A 447 -24.70 -23.54 -1.37
C GLU A 447 -24.80 -23.47 -2.92
N GLY A 448 -24.73 -24.63 -3.55
CA GLY A 448 -24.96 -24.75 -4.98
C GLY A 448 -24.00 -23.93 -5.85
N ALA A 449 -24.56 -23.17 -6.78
CA ALA A 449 -23.78 -22.37 -7.72
C ALA A 449 -22.99 -21.22 -7.05
N GLU A 450 -23.45 -20.72 -5.89
CA GLU A 450 -22.75 -19.65 -5.16
C GLU A 450 -21.41 -20.14 -4.58
N ALA A 451 -21.27 -21.43 -4.30
CA ALA A 451 -20.04 -22.03 -3.79
C ALA A 451 -18.98 -22.25 -4.91
N THR A 452 -19.30 -21.95 -6.15
CA THR A 452 -18.37 -22.12 -7.27
C THR A 452 -17.54 -20.84 -7.42
N PRO A 453 -16.20 -20.90 -7.27
CA PRO A 453 -15.33 -19.75 -7.49
C PRO A 453 -15.50 -19.18 -8.89
N LYS A 454 -15.60 -17.88 -9.01
CA LYS A 454 -15.52 -17.20 -10.31
C LYS A 454 -14.07 -17.23 -10.78
N PRO A 455 -13.80 -17.48 -12.08
CA PRO A 455 -12.43 -17.37 -12.57
C PRO A 455 -11.92 -15.93 -12.40
N PRO A 456 -10.65 -15.76 -12.05
CA PRO A 456 -10.04 -14.42 -11.99
C PRO A 456 -10.00 -13.80 -13.38
N LEU A 457 -10.10 -12.47 -13.44
CA LEU A 457 -9.75 -11.74 -14.64
C LEU A 457 -8.23 -11.66 -14.77
N HIS A 458 -7.75 -11.63 -15.99
CA HIS A 458 -6.32 -11.54 -16.26
C HIS A 458 -6.00 -10.37 -17.18
N LEU A 459 -4.86 -9.75 -16.90
CA LEU A 459 -4.25 -8.83 -17.83
C LEU A 459 -3.68 -9.61 -19.03
N ARG A 460 -3.95 -9.15 -20.25
CA ARG A 460 -3.39 -9.71 -21.48
C ARG A 460 -2.74 -8.64 -22.32
N ILE A 461 -1.59 -8.98 -22.88
CA ILE A 461 -0.87 -8.11 -23.79
C ILE A 461 -1.25 -8.48 -25.21
N VAL A 462 -1.92 -7.56 -25.90
CA VAL A 462 -2.33 -7.73 -27.30
C VAL A 462 -1.54 -6.82 -28.21
N THR A 463 -1.24 -7.29 -29.42
CA THR A 463 -0.67 -6.44 -30.47
C THR A 463 -1.81 -5.83 -31.28
N VAL A 464 -1.80 -4.52 -31.42
CA VAL A 464 -2.80 -3.76 -32.18
C VAL A 464 -2.72 -4.15 -33.66
N ALA A 465 -3.83 -4.59 -34.23
CA ALA A 465 -3.94 -4.90 -35.64
C ALA A 465 -4.27 -3.66 -36.48
N SER A 466 -4.09 -3.76 -37.80
CA SER A 466 -4.52 -2.70 -38.72
C SER A 466 -6.05 -2.53 -38.67
N GLY A 467 -6.52 -1.32 -38.36
CA GLY A 467 -7.93 -0.99 -38.22
C GLY A 467 -8.46 -1.06 -36.78
N ASP A 468 -7.68 -1.55 -35.82
CA ASP A 468 -8.04 -1.46 -34.41
C ASP A 468 -8.06 0.00 -33.95
N THR A 469 -8.98 0.27 -33.04
CA THR A 469 -9.16 1.56 -32.39
C THR A 469 -9.18 1.38 -30.86
N VAL A 470 -9.05 2.45 -30.10
CA VAL A 470 -9.27 2.42 -28.64
C VAL A 470 -10.62 1.80 -28.32
N GLN A 471 -11.67 2.17 -29.06
CA GLN A 471 -13.01 1.65 -28.83
C GLN A 471 -13.09 0.14 -29.10
N SER A 472 -12.56 -0.35 -30.24
CA SER A 472 -12.63 -1.78 -30.58
C SER A 472 -11.84 -2.65 -29.58
N LEU A 473 -10.72 -2.18 -29.09
CA LEU A 473 -9.93 -2.89 -28.07
C LEU A 473 -10.59 -2.83 -26.69
N ALA A 474 -11.18 -1.69 -26.33
CA ALA A 474 -11.91 -1.53 -25.08
C ALA A 474 -13.15 -2.45 -24.99
N GLU A 475 -13.87 -2.66 -26.08
CA GLU A 475 -15.02 -3.58 -26.12
C GLU A 475 -14.64 -5.04 -25.78
N ARG A 476 -13.41 -5.43 -26.01
CA ARG A 476 -12.89 -6.77 -25.65
C ARG A 476 -12.66 -6.93 -24.16
N MET A 477 -12.58 -5.83 -23.40
CA MET A 477 -12.30 -5.89 -21.97
C MET A 477 -13.49 -6.45 -21.19
N ALA A 478 -13.20 -7.30 -20.22
CA ALA A 478 -14.17 -7.90 -19.30
C ALA A 478 -14.64 -6.97 -18.17
N VAL A 479 -14.28 -5.68 -18.22
CA VAL A 479 -14.80 -4.67 -17.28
C VAL A 479 -16.23 -4.30 -17.61
N LYS A 480 -17.05 -4.00 -16.57
CA LYS A 480 -18.52 -3.82 -16.74
C LYS A 480 -18.87 -2.47 -17.36
N GLU A 481 -18.24 -1.40 -16.94
CA GLU A 481 -18.60 -0.02 -17.28
C GLU A 481 -17.38 0.80 -17.71
N LYS A 482 -17.58 1.93 -18.37
CA LYS A 482 -16.53 2.88 -18.78
C LYS A 482 -15.34 2.20 -19.49
N LYS A 483 -15.60 1.20 -20.35
CA LYS A 483 -14.57 0.37 -20.98
C LYS A 483 -13.49 1.17 -21.70
N ALA A 484 -13.85 2.22 -22.42
CA ALA A 484 -12.89 3.05 -23.14
C ALA A 484 -12.00 3.88 -22.19
N GLU A 485 -12.58 4.39 -21.11
CA GLU A 485 -11.83 5.11 -20.07
C GLU A 485 -10.86 4.16 -19.34
N TRP A 486 -11.33 2.98 -18.94
CA TRP A 486 -10.50 1.93 -18.36
C TRP A 486 -9.33 1.54 -19.27
N PHE A 487 -9.62 1.31 -20.57
CA PHE A 487 -8.57 0.98 -21.54
C PHE A 487 -7.52 2.10 -21.64
N ARG A 488 -7.97 3.36 -21.68
CA ARG A 488 -7.05 4.50 -21.73
C ARG A 488 -6.18 4.61 -20.48
N VAL A 489 -6.78 4.57 -19.31
CA VAL A 489 -6.05 4.67 -18.04
C VAL A 489 -5.06 3.51 -17.89
N LEU A 490 -5.51 2.30 -18.14
CA LEU A 490 -4.68 1.09 -18.05
C LEU A 490 -3.46 1.16 -18.96
N ASN A 491 -3.57 1.76 -20.13
CA ASN A 491 -2.50 1.89 -21.12
C ASN A 491 -1.77 3.25 -21.11
N GLY A 492 -2.06 4.12 -20.15
CA GLY A 492 -1.43 5.44 -20.06
C GLY A 492 -1.79 6.38 -21.22
N LEU A 493 -2.96 6.20 -21.86
CA LEU A 493 -3.41 6.98 -22.99
C LEU A 493 -4.22 8.21 -22.56
N GLY A 494 -3.87 9.37 -23.08
CA GLY A 494 -4.66 10.58 -22.95
C GLY A 494 -5.98 10.54 -23.76
N ALA A 495 -6.87 11.52 -23.53
CA ALA A 495 -8.19 11.56 -24.14
C ALA A 495 -8.18 11.58 -25.69
N GLY A 496 -7.14 12.17 -26.30
CA GLY A 496 -6.97 12.27 -27.76
C GLY A 496 -6.00 11.27 -28.37
N ASP A 497 -5.40 10.39 -27.57
CA ASP A 497 -4.43 9.43 -28.08
C ASP A 497 -5.13 8.29 -28.84
N GLU A 498 -4.51 7.85 -29.93
CA GLU A 498 -4.95 6.72 -30.73
C GLU A 498 -3.90 5.61 -30.68
N VAL A 499 -4.35 4.38 -30.90
CA VAL A 499 -3.47 3.21 -31.00
C VAL A 499 -3.00 3.04 -32.45
N LYS A 500 -1.81 2.47 -32.63
CA LYS A 500 -1.22 2.22 -33.95
C LYS A 500 -0.97 0.73 -34.13
N ALA A 501 -1.13 0.25 -35.34
CA ALA A 501 -0.80 -1.14 -35.70
C ALA A 501 0.65 -1.46 -35.27
N GLY A 502 0.81 -2.56 -34.56
CA GLY A 502 2.07 -2.99 -33.96
C GLY A 502 2.30 -2.57 -32.51
N ASP A 503 1.53 -1.61 -31.98
CA ASP A 503 1.61 -1.26 -30.56
C ASP A 503 1.20 -2.46 -29.69
N LYS A 504 1.83 -2.60 -28.52
CA LYS A 504 1.42 -3.56 -27.50
C LYS A 504 0.55 -2.87 -26.48
N MET A 505 -0.65 -3.40 -26.26
CA MET A 505 -1.65 -2.83 -25.34
C MET A 505 -2.12 -3.87 -24.35
N LYS A 506 -2.46 -3.40 -23.16
CA LYS A 506 -3.09 -4.18 -22.11
C LYS A 506 -4.60 -4.23 -22.33
N VAL A 507 -5.17 -5.44 -22.24
CA VAL A 507 -6.62 -5.68 -22.14
C VAL A 507 -6.89 -6.57 -20.94
N VAL A 508 -8.11 -6.60 -20.45
CA VAL A 508 -8.56 -7.43 -19.32
C VAL A 508 -9.51 -8.49 -19.85
N GLU A 509 -9.19 -9.76 -19.65
CA GLU A 509 -9.97 -10.93 -20.13
C GLU A 509 -10.29 -11.89 -18.99
#